data_256eb7887b6874a6f72273ee2aed2066
#
_entry.id   256eb7887b6874a6f72273ee2aed2066
#
_cell.length_a   1.000
_cell.length_b   1.000
_cell.length_c   1.000
_cell.angle_alpha   90.00
_cell.angle_beta   90.00
_cell.angle_gamma   90.00
#
_symmetry.space_group_name_H-M   'P 1'
#
loop_
_entity.id
_entity.type
_entity.pdbx_description
1 polymer ?
#
loop_
_entity_poly.entity_id
_entity_poly.type
_entity_poly.pdbx_seq_one_letter_code
_entity_poly.pdbx_strand_id
1 'polypeptide(L)'
;MPSTLWTHCIIEQLKNYNIRFLSYVPDSIIEQILRLARHDPFFDILPLAREEEGVGVVTGQYVGGERGALLLPTSGVGNAINALASLAIPYQIPLPMFIGCRGELGEFNP
;
A
#
# COMPACT_ATOMS: atom_id res chain seq x y z
N MET A 1 0.88 9.05 -23.59
CA MET A 1 1.22 7.93 -22.73
C MET A 1 1.85 8.42 -21.45
N PRO A 2 1.20 8.23 -20.33
CA PRO A 2 1.81 8.69 -19.10
C PRO A 2 3.10 7.92 -18.82
N SER A 3 4.05 8.63 -18.23
CA SER A 3 5.30 8.00 -17.82
C SER A 3 5.03 7.01 -16.68
N THR A 4 5.63 5.84 -16.76
CA THR A 4 5.57 4.84 -15.69
C THR A 4 6.87 4.79 -14.91
N LEU A 5 7.75 5.77 -15.09
CA LEU A 5 9.03 5.81 -14.42
C LEU A 5 8.89 5.78 -12.90
N TRP A 6 7.89 6.49 -12.38
CA TRP A 6 7.65 6.53 -10.94
C TRP A 6 7.29 5.15 -10.37
N THR A 7 6.58 4.33 -11.15
CA THR A 7 6.22 2.98 -10.67
C THR A 7 7.46 2.10 -10.60
N HIS A 8 8.34 2.20 -11.56
CA HIS A 8 9.61 1.45 -11.53
C HIS A 8 10.48 1.88 -10.35
N CYS A 9 10.52 3.18 -10.05
CA CYS A 9 11.26 3.69 -8.91
C CYS A 9 10.73 3.13 -7.59
N ILE A 10 9.41 3.08 -7.45
CA ILE A 10 8.78 2.52 -6.24
C ILE A 10 9.10 1.04 -6.11
N ILE A 11 8.95 0.27 -7.16
CA ILE A 11 9.25 -1.17 -7.15
C ILE A 11 10.71 -1.41 -6.73
N GLU A 12 11.62 -0.63 -7.29
CA GLU A 12 13.03 -0.78 -6.98
C GLU A 12 13.32 -0.48 -5.51
N GLN A 13 12.72 0.58 -4.97
CA GLN A 13 12.88 0.93 -3.56
C GLN A 13 12.27 -0.11 -2.63
N LEU A 14 11.13 -0.66 -2.98
CA LEU A 14 10.52 -1.74 -2.20
C LEU A 14 11.46 -2.94 -2.12
N LYS A 15 12.09 -3.28 -3.23
CA LYS A 15 13.07 -4.39 -3.25
C LYS A 15 14.30 -4.05 -2.43
N ASN A 16 14.81 -2.82 -2.53
CA ASN A 16 15.99 -2.39 -1.79
C ASN A 16 15.79 -2.46 -0.28
N TYR A 17 14.58 -2.15 0.19
CA TYR A 17 14.26 -2.21 1.62
C TYR A 17 13.65 -3.54 2.05
N ASN A 18 13.65 -4.51 1.15
CA ASN A 18 13.12 -5.86 1.40
C ASN A 18 11.66 -5.86 1.83
N ILE A 19 10.87 -4.99 1.21
CA ILE A 19 9.43 -4.93 1.45
C ILE A 19 8.74 -5.83 0.41
N ARG A 20 8.47 -7.07 0.81
CA ARG A 20 7.98 -8.12 -0.09
C ARG A 20 6.46 -8.23 -0.14
N PHE A 21 5.80 -7.87 0.95
CA PHE A 21 4.36 -8.08 1.07
C PHE A 21 3.62 -6.81 0.73
N LEU A 22 2.75 -6.87 -0.28
CA LEU A 22 1.94 -5.73 -0.72
C LEU A 22 0.48 -6.09 -0.51
N SER A 23 -0.16 -5.41 0.44
CA SER A 23 -1.58 -5.55 0.68
C SER A 23 -2.28 -4.33 0.10
N TYR A 24 -3.41 -4.51 -0.55
CA TYR A 24 -4.02 -3.40 -1.26
C TYR A 24 -5.54 -3.44 -1.27
N VAL A 25 -6.13 -2.24 -1.37
CA VAL A 25 -7.52 -2.06 -1.74
C VAL A 25 -7.52 -1.47 -3.15
N PRO A 26 -8.33 -2.00 -4.07
CA PRO A 26 -8.27 -1.59 -5.48
C PRO A 26 -8.42 -0.10 -5.70
N ASP A 27 -7.55 0.44 -6.56
CA ASP A 27 -7.54 1.84 -6.96
C ASP A 27 -6.76 1.95 -8.27
N SER A 28 -7.25 2.77 -9.21
CA SER A 28 -6.65 2.85 -10.53
C SER A 28 -5.22 3.41 -10.52
N ILE A 29 -4.90 4.26 -9.56
CA ILE A 29 -3.55 4.85 -9.47
C ILE A 29 -2.55 3.81 -8.97
N ILE A 30 -2.87 3.13 -7.86
CA ILE A 30 -1.97 2.12 -7.31
C ILE A 30 -1.90 0.87 -8.17
N GLU A 31 -2.88 0.65 -9.03
CA GLU A 31 -2.88 -0.50 -9.94
C GLU A 31 -1.64 -0.48 -10.85
N GLN A 32 -1.13 0.70 -11.14
CA GLN A 32 0.08 0.82 -11.95
C GLN A 32 1.30 0.22 -11.24
N ILE A 33 1.36 0.31 -9.93
CA ILE A 33 2.41 -0.34 -9.13
C ILE A 33 2.16 -1.85 -9.11
N LEU A 34 0.92 -2.25 -8.84
CA LEU A 34 0.56 -3.66 -8.71
C LEU A 34 0.79 -4.43 -10.01
N ARG A 35 0.59 -3.78 -11.14
CA ARG A 35 0.79 -4.40 -12.45
C ARG A 35 2.24 -4.88 -12.61
N LEU A 36 3.19 -4.07 -12.18
CA LEU A 36 4.60 -4.47 -12.20
C LEU A 36 4.88 -5.54 -11.14
N ALA A 37 4.33 -5.38 -9.95
CA ALA A 37 4.59 -6.30 -8.85
C ALA A 37 4.08 -7.71 -9.14
N ARG A 38 2.94 -7.83 -9.84
CA ARG A 38 2.38 -9.14 -10.18
C ARG A 38 3.27 -9.98 -11.08
N HIS A 39 4.14 -9.34 -11.84
CA HIS A 39 5.06 -10.02 -12.74
C HIS A 39 6.44 -10.22 -12.12
N ASP A 40 6.61 -9.86 -10.86
CA ASP A 40 7.88 -9.95 -10.16
C ASP A 40 7.77 -10.97 -9.02
N PRO A 41 8.49 -12.10 -9.09
CA PRO A 41 8.38 -13.14 -8.06
C PRO A 41 8.86 -12.70 -6.68
N PHE A 42 9.48 -11.53 -6.57
CA PHE A 42 9.89 -10.99 -5.28
C PHE A 42 8.69 -10.70 -4.37
N PHE A 43 7.56 -10.31 -4.95
CA PHE A 43 6.42 -9.81 -4.20
C PHE A 43 5.35 -10.86 -3.94
N ASP A 44 4.79 -10.82 -2.74
CA ASP A 44 3.55 -11.48 -2.38
C ASP A 44 2.47 -10.42 -2.27
N ILE A 45 1.39 -10.57 -3.02
CA ILE A 45 0.35 -9.55 -3.14
C ILE A 45 -0.96 -10.08 -2.57
N LEU A 46 -1.55 -9.32 -1.64
CA LEU A 46 -2.76 -9.70 -0.96
C LEU A 46 -3.86 -8.66 -1.19
N PRO A 47 -4.95 -9.02 -1.88
CA PRO A 47 -6.11 -8.13 -1.97
C PRO A 47 -6.87 -8.10 -0.65
N LEU A 48 -7.36 -6.93 -0.29
CA LEU A 48 -8.07 -6.71 0.96
C LEU A 48 -9.53 -6.35 0.69
N ALA A 49 -10.39 -6.66 1.65
CA ALA A 49 -11.78 -6.24 1.60
C ALA A 49 -11.94 -4.80 2.07
N ARG A 50 -11.15 -4.39 3.07
CA ARG A 50 -11.23 -3.05 3.67
C ARG A 50 -9.85 -2.56 4.07
N GLU A 51 -9.70 -1.24 4.13
CA GLU A 51 -8.41 -0.61 4.43
C GLU A 51 -7.89 -0.92 5.82
N GLU A 52 -8.77 -0.97 6.81
CA GLU A 52 -8.36 -1.27 8.19
C GLU A 52 -7.81 -2.69 8.34
N GLU A 53 -8.28 -3.61 7.51
CA GLU A 53 -7.75 -4.96 7.48
C GLU A 53 -6.26 -4.95 7.12
N GLY A 54 -5.88 -4.05 6.21
CA GLY A 54 -4.49 -3.91 5.79
C GLY A 54 -3.56 -3.47 6.90
N VAL A 55 -4.03 -2.60 7.78
CA VAL A 55 -3.24 -2.18 8.94
C VAL A 55 -2.91 -3.39 9.80
N GLY A 56 -3.90 -4.25 10.07
CA GLY A 56 -3.68 -5.46 10.85
C GLY A 56 -2.74 -6.44 10.17
N VAL A 57 -2.91 -6.63 8.86
CA VAL A 57 -2.08 -7.56 8.10
C VAL A 57 -0.62 -7.11 8.09
N VAL A 58 -0.36 -5.84 7.77
CA VAL A 58 1.02 -5.33 7.72
C VAL A 58 1.66 -5.34 9.10
N THR A 59 0.89 -4.98 10.13
CA THR A 59 1.37 -5.04 11.51
C THR A 59 1.77 -6.47 11.88
N GLY A 60 0.93 -7.45 11.56
CA GLY A 60 1.21 -8.86 11.83
C GLY A 60 2.45 -9.35 11.09
N GLN A 61 2.63 -8.92 9.85
CA GLN A 61 3.83 -9.25 9.07
C GLN A 61 5.08 -8.71 9.76
N TYR A 62 5.03 -7.47 10.23
CA TYR A 62 6.17 -6.86 10.92
C TYR A 62 6.52 -7.62 12.21
N VAL A 63 5.51 -7.94 13.01
CA VAL A 63 5.72 -8.71 14.24
C VAL A 63 6.31 -10.08 13.92
N GLY A 64 5.93 -10.68 12.80
CA GLY A 64 6.47 -11.96 12.35
C GLY A 64 7.84 -11.87 11.70
N GLY A 65 8.47 -10.70 11.66
CA GLY A 65 9.81 -10.53 11.10
C GLY A 65 9.83 -10.24 9.60
N GLU A 66 8.68 -9.95 9.01
CA GLU A 66 8.58 -9.64 7.58
C GLU A 66 8.32 -8.14 7.40
N ARG A 67 8.42 -7.68 6.16
CA ARG A 67 8.14 -6.27 5.82
C ARG A 67 7.07 -6.18 4.76
N GLY A 68 6.05 -5.39 5.05
CA GLY A 68 4.95 -5.16 4.14
C GLY A 68 4.65 -3.69 3.95
N ALA A 69 3.87 -3.40 2.92
CA ALA A 69 3.34 -2.07 2.65
C ALA A 69 1.86 -2.18 2.33
N LEU A 70 1.15 -1.09 2.54
CA LEU A 70 -0.27 -0.99 2.27
C LEU A 70 -0.50 -0.01 1.13
N LEU A 71 -1.24 -0.43 0.11
CA LEU A 71 -1.58 0.39 -1.04
C LEU A 71 -3.09 0.61 -1.05
N LEU A 72 -3.52 1.87 -1.09
CA LEU A 72 -4.93 2.18 -0.94
C LEU A 72 -5.28 3.51 -1.62
N PRO A 73 -6.57 3.73 -1.92
CA PRO A 73 -7.01 5.05 -2.40
C PRO A 73 -7.11 6.05 -1.25
N THR A 74 -7.06 7.35 -1.58
CA THR A 74 -7.24 8.43 -0.61
C THR A 74 -8.51 8.26 0.21
N SER A 75 -9.61 7.89 -0.45
CA SER A 75 -10.90 7.72 0.23
C SER A 75 -10.87 6.61 1.28
N GLY A 76 -9.92 5.67 1.19
CA GLY A 76 -9.80 4.59 2.15
C GLY A 76 -9.01 4.93 3.40
N VAL A 77 -8.29 6.06 3.39
CA VAL A 77 -7.47 6.45 4.54
C VAL A 77 -8.35 6.64 5.78
N GLY A 78 -9.53 7.21 5.61
CA GLY A 78 -10.47 7.40 6.72
C GLY A 78 -10.84 6.10 7.40
N ASN A 79 -11.00 5.03 6.63
CA ASN A 79 -11.32 3.71 7.20
C ASN A 79 -10.15 3.11 7.97
N ALA A 80 -8.94 3.55 7.70
CA ALA A 80 -7.76 3.01 8.35
C ALA A 80 -7.36 3.78 9.62
N ILE A 81 -7.92 4.97 9.84
CA ILE A 81 -7.50 5.87 10.92
C ILE A 81 -7.59 5.21 12.28
N ASN A 82 -8.71 4.57 12.58
CA ASN A 82 -8.87 3.94 13.89
C ASN A 82 -7.85 2.83 14.13
N ALA A 83 -7.62 2.00 13.12
CA ALA A 83 -6.64 0.93 13.23
C ALA A 83 -5.21 1.48 13.38
N LEU A 84 -4.90 2.56 12.67
CA LEU A 84 -3.60 3.21 12.81
C LEU A 84 -3.42 3.76 14.23
N ALA A 85 -4.44 4.43 14.76
CA ALA A 85 -4.38 5.03 16.09
C ALA A 85 -4.36 3.99 17.20
N SER A 86 -4.99 2.84 16.98
CA SER A 86 -5.13 1.82 18.04
C SER A 86 -4.06 0.75 17.99
N LEU A 87 -3.41 0.56 16.84
CA LEU A 87 -2.49 -0.56 16.65
C LEU A 87 -1.10 -0.10 16.21
N ALA A 88 -0.99 0.50 15.03
CA ALA A 88 0.33 0.83 14.48
C ALA A 88 1.05 1.90 15.31
N ILE A 89 0.35 2.96 15.68
CA ILE A 89 0.97 4.08 16.40
C ILE A 89 1.35 3.70 17.82
N PRO A 90 0.45 3.13 18.68
CA PRO A 90 0.82 2.80 20.04
C PRO A 90 1.96 1.80 20.15
N TYR A 91 2.03 0.85 19.24
CA TYR A 91 3.08 -0.17 19.25
C TYR A 91 4.28 0.20 18.40
N GLN A 92 4.30 1.41 17.82
CA GLN A 92 5.41 1.93 17.03
C GLN A 92 5.78 1.00 15.87
N ILE A 93 4.77 0.47 15.17
CA ILE A 93 4.95 -0.41 14.03
C ILE A 93 5.17 0.44 12.77
N PRO A 94 6.27 0.26 12.05
CA PRO A 94 6.44 0.93 10.76
C PRO A 94 5.44 0.37 9.75
N LEU A 95 4.72 1.28 9.10
CA LEU A 95 3.68 0.89 8.16
C LEU A 95 3.76 1.78 6.93
N PRO A 96 4.60 1.39 5.95
CA PRO A 96 4.67 2.14 4.70
C PRO A 96 3.33 2.08 3.97
N MET A 97 2.87 3.25 3.51
CA MET A 97 1.61 3.35 2.79
C MET A 97 1.82 4.11 1.49
N PHE A 98 1.27 3.57 0.42
CA PHE A 98 1.23 4.26 -0.87
C PHE A 98 -0.23 4.59 -1.15
N ILE A 99 -0.53 5.89 -1.24
CA ILE A 99 -1.90 6.37 -1.30
C ILE A 99 -2.12 7.05 -2.64
N GLY A 100 -3.10 6.53 -3.40
CA GLY A 100 -3.50 7.14 -4.66
C GLY A 100 -4.18 8.47 -4.40
N CYS A 101 -3.55 9.56 -4.78
CA CYS A 101 -4.06 10.89 -4.52
C CYS A 101 -5.22 11.25 -5.43
N ARG A 102 -6.33 11.65 -4.85
CA ARG A 102 -7.53 12.05 -5.56
C ARG A 102 -8.09 13.35 -4.97
N GLY A 103 -9.09 13.89 -5.63
CA GLY A 103 -9.75 15.09 -5.16
C GLY A 103 -9.13 16.38 -5.67
N GLU A 104 -8.23 16.29 -6.64
CA GLU A 104 -7.68 17.47 -7.28
C GLU A 104 -8.64 18.05 -8.29
N LEU A 105 -8.46 19.33 -8.59
CA LEU A 105 -9.27 20.03 -9.58
C LEU A 105 -9.13 19.33 -10.94
N GLY A 106 -10.25 18.99 -11.55
CA GLY A 106 -10.26 18.27 -12.83
C GLY A 106 -10.27 16.76 -12.71
N GLU A 107 -10.30 16.22 -11.49
CA GLU A 107 -10.36 14.80 -11.25
C GLU A 107 -11.73 14.22 -11.56
N PHE A 108 -11.78 13.16 -12.36
CA PHE A 108 -13.05 12.51 -12.73
C PHE A 108 -13.57 11.56 -11.66
N ASN A 109 -12.69 10.99 -10.85
CA ASN A 109 -13.05 10.03 -9.81
C ASN A 109 -12.68 10.60 -8.45
N PRO A 110 -13.60 11.33 -7.83
CA PRO A 110 -13.34 11.91 -6.52
C PRO A 110 -13.15 10.87 -5.44
#